data_e799283f1a85c181b462cc535ce4efad
#
_entry.id   e799283f1a85c181b462cc535ce4efad
#
_cell.length_a   1.000
_cell.length_b   1.000
_cell.length_c   1.000
_cell.angle_alpha   90.00
_cell.angle_beta   90.00
_cell.angle_gamma   90.00
#
_symmetry.space_group_name_H-M   'P 1'
#
loop_
_entity.id
_entity.type
_entity.pdbx_description
1 polymer ?
#
loop_
_entity_poly.entity_id
_entity_poly.type
_entity_poly.pdbx_seq_one_letter_code
_entity_poly.pdbx_strand_id
1 'polypeptide(L)'
;MRAKVLQCLGRVQAEGLIDKRMGNLSGGELQRVLLALALEPLPNVLILDEPLSGVDVEGMTALMDMLDEVRVNYDLSILMTTHNFDMLKRYANQVVLINHTVLCDGTAEDVLSGKEFAQVFHRTGEAI
;
A
#
# COMPACT_ATOMS: atom_id res chain seq x y z
N MET A 1 -23.94 -13.37 -9.84
CA MET A 1 -22.74 -12.56 -10.20
C MET A 1 -22.65 -11.27 -9.40
N ARG A 2 -23.66 -10.37 -9.36
CA ARG A 2 -23.64 -9.11 -8.60
C ARG A 2 -23.31 -9.29 -7.10
N ALA A 3 -23.87 -10.29 -6.43
CA ALA A 3 -23.60 -10.55 -5.01
C ALA A 3 -22.13 -10.87 -4.73
N LYS A 4 -21.47 -11.62 -5.61
CA LYS A 4 -20.03 -11.92 -5.49
C LYS A 4 -19.18 -10.65 -5.68
N VAL A 5 -19.54 -9.79 -6.63
CA VAL A 5 -18.85 -8.51 -6.86
C VAL A 5 -19.00 -7.60 -5.64
N LEU A 6 -20.20 -7.51 -5.05
CA LEU A 6 -20.41 -6.75 -3.81
C LEU A 6 -19.58 -7.28 -2.65
N GLN A 7 -19.45 -8.60 -2.52
CA GLN A 7 -18.59 -9.20 -1.51
C GLN A 7 -17.11 -8.82 -1.71
N CYS A 8 -16.62 -8.86 -2.95
CA CYS A 8 -15.25 -8.47 -3.25
C CYS A 8 -15.00 -6.99 -2.97
N LEU A 9 -15.91 -6.11 -3.40
CA LEU A 9 -15.83 -4.68 -3.14
C LEU A 9 -15.96 -4.35 -1.63
N GLY A 10 -16.74 -5.13 -0.89
CA GLY A 10 -16.91 -4.98 0.55
C GLY A 10 -15.60 -5.17 1.34
N ARG A 11 -14.69 -6.03 0.86
CA ARG A 11 -13.38 -6.22 1.49
C ARG A 11 -12.53 -4.94 1.53
N VAL A 12 -12.77 -4.04 0.59
CA VAL A 12 -12.03 -2.80 0.42
C VAL A 12 -12.90 -1.54 0.61
N GLN A 13 -14.06 -1.71 1.24
CA GLN A 13 -14.99 -0.60 1.52
C GLN A 13 -15.40 0.19 0.25
N ALA A 14 -15.67 -0.53 -0.84
CA ALA A 14 -15.94 0.05 -2.16
C ALA A 14 -17.28 -0.41 -2.78
N GLU A 15 -18.23 -0.91 -1.98
CA GLU A 15 -19.52 -1.42 -2.44
C GLU A 15 -20.30 -0.39 -3.26
N GLY A 16 -20.20 0.89 -2.87
CA GLY A 16 -20.87 2.00 -3.56
C GLY A 16 -20.38 2.24 -5.00
N LEU A 17 -19.28 1.60 -5.41
CA LEU A 17 -18.70 1.75 -6.73
C LEU A 17 -19.26 0.78 -7.77
N ILE A 18 -20.08 -0.20 -7.35
CA ILE A 18 -20.53 -1.30 -8.21
C ILE A 18 -21.23 -0.86 -9.50
N ASP A 19 -21.92 0.27 -9.47
CA ASP A 19 -22.64 0.80 -10.62
C ASP A 19 -21.90 1.93 -11.35
N LYS A 20 -20.72 2.33 -10.85
CA LYS A 20 -19.89 3.33 -11.51
C LYS A 20 -19.14 2.73 -12.71
N ARG A 21 -19.02 3.52 -13.78
CA ARG A 21 -18.15 3.18 -14.91
C ARG A 21 -16.69 3.39 -14.53
N MET A 22 -15.81 2.49 -14.95
CA MET A 22 -14.37 2.55 -14.66
C MET A 22 -13.75 3.92 -15.01
N GLY A 23 -14.13 4.52 -16.14
CA GLY A 23 -13.63 5.82 -16.56
C GLY A 23 -14.08 7.00 -15.68
N ASN A 24 -15.06 6.81 -14.80
CA ASN A 24 -15.58 7.84 -13.89
C ASN A 24 -15.07 7.66 -12.46
N LEU A 25 -14.19 6.69 -12.21
CA LEU A 25 -13.58 6.49 -10.91
C LEU A 25 -12.47 7.51 -10.66
N SER A 26 -12.38 8.01 -9.42
CA SER A 26 -11.19 8.73 -8.96
C SER A 26 -9.99 7.78 -8.87
N GLY A 27 -8.77 8.33 -8.76
CA GLY A 27 -7.57 7.50 -8.59
C GLY A 27 -7.66 6.57 -7.39
N GLY A 28 -8.13 7.06 -6.25
CA GLY A 28 -8.32 6.25 -5.04
C GLY A 28 -9.45 5.21 -5.17
N GLU A 29 -10.54 5.55 -5.84
CA GLU A 29 -11.63 4.60 -6.14
C GLU A 29 -11.15 3.48 -7.07
N LEU A 30 -10.42 3.81 -8.12
CA LEU A 30 -9.82 2.83 -9.04
C LEU A 30 -8.85 1.91 -8.28
N GLN A 31 -8.00 2.48 -7.41
CA GLN A 31 -7.08 1.70 -6.58
C GLN A 31 -7.81 0.67 -5.71
N ARG A 32 -8.92 1.05 -5.07
CA ARG A 32 -9.75 0.13 -4.29
C ARG A 32 -10.35 -0.99 -5.14
N VAL A 33 -10.81 -0.69 -6.35
CA VAL A 33 -11.34 -1.71 -7.28
C VAL A 33 -10.24 -2.69 -7.69
N LEU A 34 -9.04 -2.21 -7.99
CA LEU A 34 -7.89 -3.07 -8.33
C LEU A 34 -7.47 -3.94 -7.14
N LEU A 35 -7.52 -3.41 -5.91
CA LEU A 35 -7.28 -4.19 -4.69
C LEU A 35 -8.35 -5.26 -4.49
N ALA A 36 -9.64 -4.95 -4.71
CA ALA A 36 -10.70 -5.94 -4.63
C ALA A 36 -10.47 -7.11 -5.60
N LEU A 37 -9.98 -6.81 -6.80
CA LEU A 37 -9.62 -7.82 -7.79
C LEU A 37 -8.42 -8.68 -7.33
N ALA A 38 -7.39 -8.06 -6.76
CA ALA A 38 -6.21 -8.76 -6.26
C ALA A 38 -6.51 -9.65 -5.04
N LEU A 39 -7.60 -9.37 -4.31
CA LEU A 39 -8.06 -10.16 -3.16
C LEU A 39 -9.05 -11.28 -3.55
N GLU A 40 -9.24 -11.57 -4.84
CA GLU A 40 -10.13 -12.64 -5.30
C GLU A 40 -9.44 -13.55 -6.33
N PRO A 41 -9.11 -14.81 -5.97
CA PRO A 41 -9.30 -15.42 -4.65
C PRO A 41 -8.36 -14.81 -3.59
N LEU A 42 -8.72 -14.94 -2.30
CA LEU A 42 -7.90 -14.41 -1.20
C LEU A 42 -6.48 -15.00 -1.25
N PRO A 43 -5.45 -14.16 -1.39
CA PRO A 43 -4.06 -14.61 -1.38
C PRO A 43 -3.52 -14.74 0.05
N ASN A 44 -2.39 -15.43 0.22
CA ASN A 44 -1.62 -15.41 1.46
C ASN A 44 -0.69 -14.16 1.51
N VAL A 45 -0.26 -13.69 0.35
CA VAL A 45 0.62 -12.52 0.22
C VAL A 45 0.05 -11.60 -0.85
N LEU A 46 -0.13 -10.34 -0.51
CA LEU A 46 -0.51 -9.26 -1.43
C LEU A 46 0.73 -8.42 -1.73
N ILE A 47 1.06 -8.26 -3.01
CA ILE A 47 2.20 -7.46 -3.46
C ILE A 47 1.68 -6.19 -4.13
N LEU A 48 2.12 -5.03 -3.64
CA LEU A 48 1.69 -3.72 -4.13
C LEU A 48 2.92 -2.89 -4.54
N ASP A 49 2.92 -2.41 -5.77
CA ASP A 49 3.98 -1.54 -6.28
C ASP A 49 3.49 -0.08 -6.28
N GLU A 50 4.10 0.75 -5.42
CA GLU A 50 3.80 2.17 -5.25
C GLU A 50 2.28 2.48 -5.13
N PRO A 51 1.53 1.82 -4.24
CA PRO A 51 0.06 1.94 -4.19
C PRO A 51 -0.42 3.33 -3.77
N LEU A 52 0.45 4.17 -3.20
CA LEU A 52 0.15 5.52 -2.74
C LEU A 52 0.43 6.60 -3.79
N SER A 53 0.99 6.22 -4.94
CA SER A 53 1.31 7.17 -6.01
C SER A 53 0.05 7.85 -6.56
N GLY A 54 0.09 9.19 -6.63
CA GLY A 54 -1.03 9.99 -7.12
C GLY A 54 -2.23 10.12 -6.17
N VAL A 55 -2.09 9.66 -4.93
CA VAL A 55 -3.11 9.78 -3.88
C VAL A 55 -2.75 10.96 -2.97
N ASP A 56 -3.74 11.78 -2.56
CA ASP A 56 -3.53 12.84 -1.59
C ASP A 56 -3.29 12.30 -0.17
N VAL A 57 -2.84 13.14 0.75
CA VAL A 57 -2.45 12.73 2.11
C VAL A 57 -3.60 12.05 2.87
N GLU A 58 -4.82 12.59 2.75
CA GLU A 58 -6.00 12.03 3.40
C GLU A 58 -6.35 10.66 2.78
N GLY A 59 -6.32 10.55 1.47
CA GLY A 59 -6.52 9.31 0.74
C GLY A 59 -5.46 8.26 1.03
N MET A 60 -4.20 8.65 1.19
CA MET A 60 -3.10 7.74 1.59
C MET A 60 -3.38 7.11 2.96
N THR A 61 -3.76 7.93 3.94
CA THR A 61 -4.10 7.44 5.29
C THR A 61 -5.27 6.47 5.24
N ALA A 62 -6.35 6.83 4.54
CA ALA A 62 -7.53 5.99 4.40
C ALA A 62 -7.21 4.66 3.69
N LEU A 63 -6.34 4.68 2.67
CA LEU A 63 -5.90 3.48 1.97
C LEU A 63 -5.06 2.58 2.87
N MET A 64 -4.13 3.14 3.63
CA MET A 64 -3.27 2.38 4.53
C MET A 64 -4.06 1.77 5.70
N ASP A 65 -5.00 2.52 6.29
CA ASP A 65 -5.88 2.00 7.34
C ASP A 65 -6.72 0.82 6.82
N MET A 66 -7.28 0.94 5.61
CA MET A 66 -8.02 -0.14 4.96
C MET A 66 -7.15 -1.36 4.67
N LEU A 67 -5.91 -1.17 4.19
CA LEU A 67 -4.97 -2.27 3.96
C LEU A 67 -4.60 -2.99 5.25
N ASP A 68 -4.42 -2.26 6.35
CA ASP A 68 -4.14 -2.88 7.65
C ASP A 68 -5.33 -3.69 8.18
N GLU A 69 -6.57 -3.18 8.02
CA GLU A 69 -7.78 -3.95 8.31
C GLU A 69 -7.88 -5.23 7.46
N VAL A 70 -7.62 -5.15 6.16
CA VAL A 70 -7.62 -6.32 5.25
C VAL A 70 -6.56 -7.33 5.70
N ARG A 71 -5.36 -6.88 6.03
CA ARG A 71 -4.28 -7.74 6.51
C ARG A 71 -4.69 -8.53 7.76
N VAL A 72 -5.30 -7.87 8.72
CA VAL A 72 -5.73 -8.49 9.99
C VAL A 72 -6.94 -9.40 9.77
N ASN A 73 -7.98 -8.92 9.07
CA ASN A 73 -9.24 -9.63 8.91
C ASN A 73 -9.10 -10.91 8.08
N TYR A 74 -8.16 -10.95 7.15
CA TYR A 74 -7.97 -12.08 6.23
C TYR A 74 -6.64 -12.82 6.46
N ASP A 75 -5.90 -12.49 7.52
CA ASP A 75 -4.64 -13.13 7.90
C ASP A 75 -3.66 -13.25 6.73
N LEU A 76 -3.45 -12.15 6.02
CA LEU A 76 -2.52 -12.09 4.90
C LEU A 76 -1.32 -11.20 5.19
N SER A 77 -0.22 -11.44 4.47
CA SER A 77 0.95 -10.57 4.48
C SER A 77 0.88 -9.57 3.33
N ILE A 78 1.29 -8.32 3.59
CA ILE A 78 1.39 -7.28 2.55
C ILE A 78 2.86 -6.93 2.35
N LEU A 79 3.32 -7.04 1.11
CA LEU A 79 4.62 -6.54 0.66
C LEU A 79 4.36 -5.34 -0.26
N MET A 80 4.92 -4.19 0.08
CA MET A 80 4.64 -2.94 -0.63
C MET A 80 5.92 -2.17 -0.92
N THR A 81 6.07 -1.63 -2.13
CA THR A 81 7.09 -0.62 -2.41
C THR A 81 6.53 0.77 -2.18
N THR A 82 7.32 1.67 -1.63
CA THR A 82 6.95 3.07 -1.46
C THR A 82 8.18 3.93 -1.18
N HIS A 83 8.11 5.21 -1.50
CA HIS A 83 9.06 6.23 -1.09
C HIS A 83 8.43 7.23 -0.09
N ASN A 84 7.23 6.94 0.41
CA ASN A 84 6.60 7.75 1.45
C ASN A 84 7.04 7.29 2.84
N PHE A 85 8.05 7.97 3.40
CA PHE A 85 8.70 7.56 4.65
C PHE A 85 7.81 7.76 5.88
N ASP A 86 6.87 8.71 5.84
CA ASP A 86 5.92 8.91 6.95
C ASP A 86 4.94 7.73 7.07
N MET A 87 4.50 7.19 5.93
CA MET A 87 3.66 5.99 5.92
C MET A 87 4.44 4.75 6.39
N LEU A 88 5.73 4.63 6.05
CA LEU A 88 6.58 3.56 6.58
C LEU A 88 6.68 3.61 8.11
N LYS A 89 6.93 4.78 8.69
CA LYS A 89 7.02 4.95 10.15
C LYS A 89 5.74 4.55 10.87
N ARG A 90 4.60 4.82 10.24
CA ARG A 90 3.28 4.60 10.86
C ARG A 90 2.76 3.18 10.72
N TYR A 91 2.99 2.53 9.58
CA TYR A 91 2.31 1.28 9.24
C TYR A 91 3.23 0.07 9.07
N ALA A 92 4.50 0.25 8.71
CA ALA A 92 5.38 -0.87 8.41
C ALA A 92 5.79 -1.64 9.67
N ASN A 93 5.64 -2.96 9.64
CA ASN A 93 6.20 -3.84 10.66
C ASN A 93 7.69 -4.10 10.42
N GLN A 94 8.08 -4.17 9.15
CA GLN A 94 9.46 -4.36 8.71
C GLN A 94 9.70 -3.55 7.44
N VAL A 95 10.87 -2.97 7.33
CA VAL A 95 11.33 -2.22 6.16
C VAL A 95 12.60 -2.86 5.61
N VAL A 96 12.67 -2.97 4.29
CA VAL A 96 13.85 -3.43 3.57
C VAL A 96 14.29 -2.31 2.64
N LEU A 97 15.51 -1.83 2.81
CA LEU A 97 16.11 -0.82 1.93
C LEU A 97 16.82 -1.50 0.77
N ILE A 98 16.39 -1.16 -0.45
CA ILE A 98 16.93 -1.73 -1.69
C ILE A 98 17.51 -0.63 -2.56
N ASN A 99 18.75 -0.85 -3.03
CA ASN A 99 19.37 -0.09 -4.09
C ASN A 99 20.22 -1.05 -4.92
N HIS A 100 19.68 -1.61 -6.00
CA HIS A 100 20.20 -2.73 -6.79
C HIS A 100 20.35 -4.04 -6.00
N THR A 101 20.64 -3.95 -4.73
CA THR A 101 20.73 -5.08 -3.78
C THR A 101 20.06 -4.67 -2.46
N VAL A 102 19.81 -5.62 -1.59
CA VAL A 102 19.37 -5.34 -0.21
C VAL A 102 20.54 -4.72 0.55
N LEU A 103 20.35 -3.52 1.07
CA LEU A 103 21.36 -2.80 1.85
C LEU A 103 21.20 -3.05 3.35
N CYS A 104 19.98 -2.98 3.85
CA CYS A 104 19.64 -3.28 5.24
C CYS A 104 18.16 -3.57 5.38
N ASP A 105 17.78 -4.14 6.50
CA ASP A 105 16.39 -4.35 6.90
C ASP A 105 16.22 -4.18 8.42
N GLY A 106 15.00 -3.93 8.86
CA GLY A 106 14.68 -3.72 10.26
C GLY A 106 13.39 -2.94 10.45
N THR A 107 13.26 -2.30 11.62
CA THR A 107 12.14 -1.37 11.87
C THR A 107 12.27 -0.13 10.98
N ALA A 108 11.17 0.59 10.78
CA ALA A 108 11.22 1.86 10.02
C ALA A 108 12.19 2.87 10.67
N GLU A 109 12.23 2.92 12.00
CA GLU A 109 13.14 3.81 12.74
C GLU A 109 14.61 3.45 12.48
N ASP A 110 14.97 2.17 12.60
CA ASP A 110 16.33 1.69 12.39
C ASP A 110 16.82 1.96 10.97
N VAL A 111 16.01 1.61 9.98
CA VAL A 111 16.37 1.76 8.57
C VAL A 111 16.47 3.23 8.16
N LEU A 112 15.47 4.07 8.52
CA LEU A 112 15.42 5.46 8.10
C LEU A 112 16.46 6.35 8.82
N SER A 113 16.92 5.96 10.01
CA SER A 113 18.01 6.65 10.74
C SER A 113 19.39 6.09 10.41
N GLY A 114 19.47 5.01 9.65
CA GLY A 114 20.70 4.31 9.31
C GLY A 114 21.58 5.07 8.29
N LYS A 115 22.86 4.80 8.34
CA LYS A 115 23.86 5.38 7.41
C LYS A 115 23.63 4.95 5.95
N GLU A 116 23.13 3.75 5.73
CA GLU A 116 22.79 3.21 4.43
C GLU A 116 21.71 4.04 3.75
N PHE A 117 20.67 4.39 4.50
CA PHE A 117 19.59 5.26 4.04
C PHE A 117 20.13 6.66 3.68
N ALA A 118 20.93 7.26 4.56
CA ALA A 118 21.54 8.56 4.31
C ALA A 118 22.44 8.54 3.06
N GLN A 119 23.19 7.47 2.83
CA GLN A 119 24.03 7.34 1.63
C GLN A 119 23.21 7.28 0.34
N VAL A 120 22.05 6.66 0.35
CA VAL A 120 21.17 6.55 -0.83
C VAL A 120 20.47 7.87 -1.10
N PHE A 121 19.80 8.46 -0.10
CA PHE A 121 18.90 9.60 -0.29
C PHE A 121 19.60 10.96 -0.19
N HIS A 122 20.67 11.12 0.59
CA HIS A 122 21.44 12.38 0.61
C HIS A 122 22.31 12.59 -0.65
N ARG A 123 22.72 11.52 -1.34
CA ARG A 123 23.46 11.62 -2.61
C ARG A 123 22.60 12.05 -3.80
N THR A 124 21.28 11.81 -3.74
CA THR A 124 20.32 12.14 -4.80
C THR A 124 19.73 13.54 -4.65
N GLY A 125 20.07 14.28 -3.58
CA GLY A 125 19.56 15.64 -3.36
C GLY A 125 18.06 15.69 -2.98
N GLU A 126 17.46 14.57 -2.71
CA GLU A 126 16.10 14.52 -2.16
C GLU A 126 16.16 14.85 -0.67
N ALA A 127 15.66 16.05 -0.32
CA ALA A 127 15.46 16.45 1.06
C ALA A 127 14.40 15.55 1.71
N ILE A 128 14.75 14.99 2.83
CA ILE A 128 13.84 14.22 3.68
C ILE A 128 12.91 15.19 4.42
#